data_8e97fc9c96ae2e6a03def71e60b1e141
#
_entry.id   8e97fc9c96ae2e6a03def71e60b1e141
#
_cell.length_a   1.000
_cell.length_b   1.000
_cell.length_c   1.000
_cell.angle_alpha   90.00
_cell.angle_beta   90.00
_cell.angle_gamma   90.00
#
_symmetry.space_group_name_H-M   'P 1'
#
loop_
_entity.id
_entity.type
_entity.pdbx_description
1 polymer ?
#
loop_
_entity_poly.entity_id
_entity_poly.type
_entity_poly.pdbx_seq_one_letter_code
_entity_poly.pdbx_strand_id
1 'polypeptide(L)'
;MKHSILLIFLYSIGTHAQNTNITGPSGSGQFGYSVTVLLNGNYVVTDPFYDDGPVSNVGAVYLYNGITHAVISTLKGSTAEDQVGGAYNGIITLTNGNFLVITPNWDNGTATDAGAVTFVDGTSGLSGVISSSNSLVGISANDKVGIVKVLYNGKYIV
;
A
#
# COMPACT_ATOMS: atom_id res chain seq x y z
N MET A 1 -42.92 51.51 19.72
CA MET A 1 -41.63 50.82 19.63
C MET A 1 -41.88 49.45 19.02
N LYS A 2 -41.37 49.20 17.79
CA LYS A 2 -41.47 47.89 17.14
C LYS A 2 -40.25 47.07 17.54
N HIS A 3 -40.42 45.96 18.26
CA HIS A 3 -39.37 45.05 18.62
C HIS A 3 -39.16 44.08 17.45
N SER A 4 -38.00 44.16 16.79
CA SER A 4 -37.58 43.17 15.76
C SER A 4 -36.97 41.99 16.48
N ILE A 5 -37.58 40.80 16.35
CA ILE A 5 -37.02 39.56 16.82
C ILE A 5 -36.12 38.99 15.72
N LEU A 6 -34.80 38.94 15.95
CA LEU A 6 -33.85 38.28 15.08
C LEU A 6 -33.86 36.77 15.40
N LEU A 7 -34.41 35.96 14.49
CA LEU A 7 -34.39 34.53 14.61
C LEU A 7 -33.07 33.98 13.99
N ILE A 8 -32.12 33.58 14.82
CA ILE A 8 -30.87 32.94 14.37
C ILE A 8 -31.16 31.44 14.23
N PHE A 9 -31.22 30.96 12.97
CA PHE A 9 -31.21 29.54 12.68
C PHE A 9 -29.77 29.02 12.79
N LEU A 10 -29.47 28.32 13.89
CA LEU A 10 -28.27 27.49 13.99
C LEU A 10 -28.50 26.22 13.14
N TYR A 11 -27.91 26.18 11.97
CA TYR A 11 -27.75 24.93 11.22
C TYR A 11 -26.67 24.10 11.89
N SER A 12 -27.04 23.07 12.61
CA SER A 12 -26.14 22.02 13.06
C SER A 12 -25.79 21.18 11.83
N ILE A 13 -24.59 21.40 11.27
CA ILE A 13 -24.00 20.49 10.29
C ILE A 13 -23.52 19.27 11.10
N GLY A 14 -24.35 18.27 11.22
CA GLY A 14 -23.95 16.98 11.79
C GLY A 14 -22.92 16.35 10.87
N THR A 15 -21.65 16.36 11.26
CA THR A 15 -20.61 15.54 10.62
C THR A 15 -20.87 14.08 11.00
N HIS A 16 -21.61 13.39 10.15
CA HIS A 16 -21.73 11.93 10.28
C HIS A 16 -20.46 11.30 9.73
N ALA A 17 -19.82 10.41 10.50
CA ALA A 17 -18.77 9.57 9.99
C ALA A 17 -19.35 8.70 8.85
N GLN A 18 -18.85 8.91 7.62
CA GLN A 18 -19.22 8.05 6.50
C GLN A 18 -18.48 6.73 6.65
N ASN A 19 -19.23 5.63 6.73
CA ASN A 19 -18.68 4.29 6.68
C ASN A 19 -18.67 3.81 5.22
N THR A 20 -17.48 3.68 4.63
CA THR A 20 -17.30 3.10 3.30
C THR A 20 -16.67 1.72 3.46
N ASN A 21 -17.38 0.69 3.03
CA ASN A 21 -16.87 -0.67 3.05
C ASN A 21 -16.16 -0.97 1.71
N ILE A 22 -14.88 -1.32 1.78
CA ILE A 22 -14.07 -1.72 0.61
C ILE A 22 -13.78 -3.21 0.77
N THR A 23 -14.18 -3.99 -0.23
CA THR A 23 -13.94 -5.44 -0.27
C THR A 23 -12.75 -5.77 -1.15
N GLY A 24 -12.01 -6.82 -0.78
CA GLY A 24 -10.91 -7.34 -1.60
C GLY A 24 -11.42 -7.91 -2.93
N PRO A 25 -10.55 -7.96 -3.97
CA PRO A 25 -10.88 -8.59 -5.24
C PRO A 25 -10.96 -10.12 -5.11
N SER A 26 -11.36 -10.78 -6.19
CA SER A 26 -11.25 -12.24 -6.29
C SER A 26 -9.80 -12.68 -6.12
N GLY A 27 -9.56 -13.75 -5.37
CA GLY A 27 -8.21 -14.20 -4.99
C GLY A 27 -7.70 -13.62 -3.67
N SER A 28 -8.43 -12.67 -3.06
CA SER A 28 -8.09 -12.14 -1.74
C SER A 28 -8.09 -13.21 -0.67
N GLY A 29 -6.96 -13.32 0.06
CA GLY A 29 -6.82 -14.19 1.22
C GLY A 29 -6.91 -13.44 2.54
N GLN A 30 -6.34 -12.23 2.61
CA GLN A 30 -6.34 -11.39 3.82
C GLN A 30 -6.33 -9.89 3.48
N PHE A 31 -7.26 -9.47 2.61
CA PHE A 31 -7.40 -8.06 2.24
C PHE A 31 -7.66 -7.19 3.48
N GLY A 32 -6.92 -6.09 3.60
CA GLY A 32 -6.96 -5.23 4.78
C GLY A 32 -6.02 -5.68 5.90
N TYR A 33 -5.06 -6.57 5.61
CA TYR A 33 -4.01 -6.96 6.57
C TYR A 33 -3.32 -5.74 7.19
N SER A 34 -3.01 -4.74 6.38
CA SER A 34 -2.66 -3.40 6.85
C SER A 34 -3.31 -2.31 5.99
N VAL A 35 -3.54 -1.15 6.61
CA VAL A 35 -4.00 0.06 5.92
C VAL A 35 -3.09 1.21 6.34
N THR A 36 -2.47 1.87 5.36
CA THR A 36 -1.53 2.97 5.59
C THR A 36 -1.99 4.21 4.83
N VAL A 37 -2.26 5.30 5.54
CA VAL A 37 -2.63 6.59 4.91
C VAL A 37 -1.36 7.35 4.54
N LEU A 38 -1.32 7.87 3.29
CA LEU A 38 -0.22 8.67 2.77
C LEU A 38 -0.45 10.16 3.03
N LEU A 39 0.63 10.96 2.97
CA LEU A 39 0.55 12.41 3.20
C LEU A 39 -0.30 13.16 2.19
N ASN A 40 -0.50 12.61 0.98
CA ASN A 40 -1.36 13.18 -0.05
C ASN A 40 -2.85 12.82 0.10
N GLY A 41 -3.22 12.09 1.16
CA GLY A 41 -4.58 11.64 1.44
C GLY A 41 -4.99 10.33 0.78
N ASN A 42 -4.19 9.78 -0.14
CA ASN A 42 -4.37 8.42 -0.64
C ASN A 42 -4.04 7.38 0.45
N TYR A 43 -4.42 6.14 0.25
CA TYR A 43 -4.11 5.09 1.21
C TYR A 43 -3.74 3.78 0.53
N VAL A 44 -2.91 3.01 1.21
CA VAL A 44 -2.41 1.72 0.77
C VAL A 44 -3.08 0.62 1.59
N VAL A 45 -3.58 -0.41 0.91
CA VAL A 45 -4.14 -1.62 1.53
C VAL A 45 -3.30 -2.81 1.11
N THR A 46 -2.98 -3.70 2.04
CA THR A 46 -2.21 -4.91 1.74
C THR A 46 -3.06 -6.17 1.87
N ASP A 47 -2.72 -7.17 1.08
CA ASP A 47 -3.28 -8.52 1.10
C ASP A 47 -2.15 -9.55 0.85
N PRO A 48 -1.42 -9.96 1.89
CA PRO A 48 -0.25 -10.83 1.73
C PRO A 48 -0.59 -12.24 1.25
N PHE A 49 -1.84 -12.68 1.40
CA PHE A 49 -2.29 -14.00 0.96
C PHE A 49 -3.20 -13.91 -0.29
N TYR A 50 -2.97 -12.88 -1.11
CA TYR A 50 -3.61 -12.80 -2.40
C TYR A 50 -3.09 -13.90 -3.33
N ASP A 51 -4.01 -14.63 -3.96
CA ASP A 51 -3.72 -15.65 -4.97
C ASP A 51 -3.84 -15.06 -6.38
N ASP A 52 -2.83 -15.22 -7.22
CA ASP A 52 -2.89 -14.83 -8.63
C ASP A 52 -3.19 -16.05 -9.52
N GLY A 53 -4.46 -16.36 -9.63
CA GLY A 53 -4.91 -17.59 -10.30
C GLY A 53 -4.43 -18.85 -9.58
N PRO A 54 -3.58 -19.68 -10.20
CA PRO A 54 -3.08 -20.91 -9.59
C PRO A 54 -1.88 -20.68 -8.65
N VAL A 55 -1.33 -19.47 -8.59
CA VAL A 55 -0.14 -19.15 -7.78
C VAL A 55 -0.60 -18.62 -6.43
N SER A 56 -0.37 -19.40 -5.38
CA SER A 56 -0.84 -19.08 -4.04
C SER A 56 0.05 -18.06 -3.34
N ASN A 57 -0.58 -17.23 -2.53
CA ASN A 57 0.06 -16.31 -1.59
C ASN A 57 1.15 -15.41 -2.24
N VAL A 58 0.95 -15.02 -3.49
CA VAL A 58 1.87 -14.05 -4.12
C VAL A 58 1.84 -12.71 -3.39
N GLY A 59 0.72 -12.40 -2.78
CA GLY A 59 0.46 -11.15 -2.09
C GLY A 59 0.25 -9.97 -3.03
N ALA A 60 -0.47 -8.95 -2.53
CA ALA A 60 -0.77 -7.74 -3.29
C ALA A 60 -0.79 -6.49 -2.40
N VAL A 61 -0.42 -5.37 -3.01
CA VAL A 61 -0.50 -4.03 -2.43
C VAL A 61 -1.32 -3.15 -3.36
N TYR A 62 -2.37 -2.54 -2.82
CA TYR A 62 -3.30 -1.69 -3.54
C TYR A 62 -3.15 -0.24 -3.08
N LEU A 63 -2.97 0.68 -4.02
CA LEU A 63 -3.07 2.12 -3.77
C LEU A 63 -4.48 2.59 -4.13
N TYR A 64 -5.13 3.27 -3.21
CA TYR A 64 -6.48 3.81 -3.37
C TYR A 64 -6.48 5.34 -3.33
N ASN A 65 -7.35 5.94 -4.12
CA ASN A 65 -7.66 7.36 -4.02
C ASN A 65 -8.43 7.65 -2.72
N GLY A 66 -7.94 8.58 -1.91
CA GLY A 66 -8.52 8.87 -0.60
C GLY A 66 -9.90 9.57 -0.63
N ILE A 67 -10.32 10.08 -1.79
CA ILE A 67 -11.61 10.76 -1.95
C ILE A 67 -12.64 9.84 -2.61
N THR A 68 -12.26 9.21 -3.73
CA THR A 68 -13.18 8.40 -4.54
C THR A 68 -13.20 6.95 -4.14
N HIS A 69 -12.22 6.49 -3.36
CA HIS A 69 -11.97 5.10 -3.00
C HIS A 69 -11.77 4.16 -4.20
N ALA A 70 -11.45 4.72 -5.36
CA ALA A 70 -11.07 3.93 -6.53
C ALA A 70 -9.63 3.43 -6.40
N VAL A 71 -9.37 2.21 -6.89
CA VAL A 71 -8.01 1.66 -7.02
C VAL A 71 -7.23 2.48 -8.04
N ILE A 72 -6.06 2.99 -7.65
CA ILE A 72 -5.11 3.68 -8.53
C ILE A 72 -4.15 2.66 -9.15
N SER A 73 -3.59 1.77 -8.33
CA SER A 73 -2.63 0.77 -8.78
C SER A 73 -2.68 -0.50 -7.94
N THR A 74 -2.23 -1.61 -8.54
CA THR A 74 -2.04 -2.90 -7.85
C THR A 74 -0.67 -3.44 -8.18
N LEU A 75 0.16 -3.65 -7.16
CA LEU A 75 1.47 -4.29 -7.24
C LEU A 75 1.38 -5.67 -6.61
N LYS A 76 1.89 -6.71 -7.29
CA LYS A 76 1.80 -8.12 -6.86
C LYS A 76 3.17 -8.78 -6.82
N GLY A 77 3.24 -9.92 -6.14
CA GLY A 77 4.32 -10.88 -6.31
C GLY A 77 4.22 -11.65 -7.62
N SER A 78 5.20 -12.47 -7.89
CA SER A 78 5.34 -13.26 -9.12
C SER A 78 5.44 -14.77 -8.88
N THR A 79 5.85 -15.17 -7.68
CA THR A 79 6.00 -16.57 -7.27
C THR A 79 5.19 -16.87 -6.02
N ALA A 80 4.90 -18.16 -5.80
CA ALA A 80 4.15 -18.59 -4.62
C ALA A 80 4.93 -18.21 -3.35
N GLU A 81 4.20 -17.75 -2.33
CA GLU A 81 4.74 -17.34 -1.03
C GLU A 81 5.63 -16.09 -1.04
N ASP A 82 5.62 -15.30 -2.12
CA ASP A 82 6.25 -13.96 -2.11
C ASP A 82 5.66 -13.05 -1.03
N GLN A 83 4.38 -13.21 -0.73
CA GLN A 83 3.64 -12.53 0.33
C GLN A 83 3.83 -11.00 0.33
N VAL A 84 3.71 -10.37 -0.85
CA VAL A 84 3.85 -8.93 -0.99
C VAL A 84 2.90 -8.19 -0.05
N GLY A 85 3.45 -7.27 0.76
CA GLY A 85 2.70 -6.52 1.77
C GLY A 85 2.57 -7.21 3.13
N GLY A 86 3.10 -8.42 3.32
CA GLY A 86 3.00 -9.21 4.56
C GLY A 86 4.11 -8.94 5.58
N ALA A 87 5.19 -8.27 5.20
CA ALA A 87 6.29 -8.00 6.11
C ALA A 87 5.86 -7.07 7.26
N TYR A 88 6.46 -7.25 8.43
CA TYR A 88 6.37 -6.26 9.50
C TYR A 88 6.95 -4.94 9.01
N ASN A 89 6.17 -3.86 9.09
CA ASN A 89 6.48 -2.60 8.41
C ASN A 89 6.65 -2.76 6.88
N GLY A 90 5.84 -3.62 6.25
CA GLY A 90 5.89 -3.87 4.80
C GLY A 90 5.60 -2.64 3.93
N ILE A 91 4.95 -1.62 4.50
CA ILE A 91 4.72 -0.31 3.87
C ILE A 91 5.45 0.76 4.68
N ILE A 92 6.39 1.45 4.05
CA ILE A 92 7.13 2.58 4.66
C ILE A 92 6.78 3.86 3.90
N THR A 93 6.15 4.81 4.59
CA THR A 93 5.79 6.11 4.01
C THR A 93 7.00 7.05 3.95
N LEU A 94 7.10 7.81 2.86
CA LEU A 94 8.12 8.84 2.65
C LEU A 94 7.51 10.23 2.86
N THR A 95 8.35 11.19 3.26
CA THR A 95 7.92 12.58 3.56
C THR A 95 7.39 13.35 2.36
N ASN A 96 7.61 12.84 1.13
CA ASN A 96 7.12 13.42 -0.13
C ASN A 96 5.78 12.82 -0.60
N GLY A 97 5.10 12.00 0.23
CA GLY A 97 3.83 11.35 -0.12
C GLY A 97 3.96 10.04 -0.89
N ASN A 98 5.17 9.63 -1.22
CA ASN A 98 5.48 8.32 -1.82
C ASN A 98 5.66 7.26 -0.73
N PHE A 99 5.85 5.99 -1.13
CA PHE A 99 6.06 4.91 -0.19
C PHE A 99 6.95 3.80 -0.76
N LEU A 100 7.44 2.96 0.13
CA LEU A 100 8.19 1.75 -0.20
C LEU A 100 7.36 0.53 0.17
N VAL A 101 7.44 -0.50 -0.69
CA VAL A 101 6.93 -1.84 -0.40
C VAL A 101 8.12 -2.74 -0.10
N ILE A 102 8.10 -3.35 1.08
CA ILE A 102 9.17 -4.24 1.57
C ILE A 102 8.66 -5.68 1.46
N THR A 103 9.36 -6.49 0.69
CA THR A 103 8.98 -7.89 0.42
C THR A 103 10.20 -8.80 0.60
N PRO A 104 10.53 -9.20 1.83
CA PRO A 104 11.72 -10.00 2.12
C PRO A 104 11.66 -11.43 1.59
N ASN A 105 10.46 -11.95 1.33
CA ASN A 105 10.27 -13.30 0.80
C ASN A 105 10.23 -13.37 -0.73
N TRP A 106 10.39 -12.23 -1.42
CA TRP A 106 10.33 -12.21 -2.89
C TRP A 106 11.49 -12.99 -3.50
N ASP A 107 11.17 -13.83 -4.51
CA ASP A 107 12.12 -14.67 -5.22
C ASP A 107 12.70 -13.96 -6.45
N ASN A 108 14.01 -13.92 -6.58
CA ASN A 108 14.71 -13.45 -7.78
C ASN A 108 15.08 -14.63 -8.68
N GLY A 109 14.15 -15.13 -9.46
CA GLY A 109 14.33 -16.32 -10.28
C GLY A 109 14.60 -17.57 -9.43
N THR A 110 15.82 -18.08 -9.44
CA THR A 110 16.23 -19.23 -8.62
C THR A 110 16.76 -18.87 -7.23
N ALA A 111 16.95 -17.59 -6.95
CA ALA A 111 17.35 -17.12 -5.63
C ALA A 111 16.10 -16.90 -4.77
N THR A 112 15.74 -17.94 -4.01
CA THR A 112 14.58 -17.90 -3.09
C THR A 112 14.81 -16.92 -1.95
N ASP A 113 13.76 -16.23 -1.51
CA ASP A 113 13.82 -15.26 -0.41
C ASP A 113 14.94 -14.19 -0.61
N ALA A 114 15.20 -13.79 -1.86
CA ALA A 114 16.19 -12.77 -2.14
C ALA A 114 15.78 -11.40 -1.58
N GLY A 115 14.48 -11.16 -1.55
CA GLY A 115 13.87 -9.94 -1.06
C GLY A 115 13.90 -8.81 -2.07
N ALA A 116 12.96 -7.89 -1.92
CA ALA A 116 12.80 -6.71 -2.76
C ALA A 116 12.36 -5.48 -1.97
N VAL A 117 12.85 -4.32 -2.36
CA VAL A 117 12.36 -3.00 -1.94
C VAL A 117 11.90 -2.26 -3.17
N THR A 118 10.59 -2.00 -3.25
CA THR A 118 9.97 -1.34 -4.40
C THR A 118 9.55 0.08 -4.03
N PHE A 119 10.00 1.07 -4.80
CA PHE A 119 9.53 2.44 -4.68
C PHE A 119 8.22 2.61 -5.45
N VAL A 120 7.24 3.25 -4.82
CA VAL A 120 5.93 3.52 -5.41
C VAL A 120 5.59 5.00 -5.26
N ASP A 121 5.23 5.64 -6.36
CA ASP A 121 4.70 7.00 -6.34
C ASP A 121 3.30 7.01 -5.71
N GLY A 122 3.09 7.82 -4.69
CA GLY A 122 1.84 7.85 -3.92
C GLY A 122 0.66 8.48 -4.66
N THR A 123 0.87 9.06 -5.85
CA THR A 123 -0.17 9.69 -6.68
C THR A 123 -0.56 8.79 -7.86
N SER A 124 0.43 8.31 -8.61
CA SER A 124 0.23 7.49 -9.81
C SER A 124 0.30 5.98 -9.54
N GLY A 125 0.92 5.58 -8.45
CA GLY A 125 1.11 4.19 -8.09
C GLY A 125 2.16 3.47 -8.95
N LEU A 126 2.21 2.15 -8.79
CA LEU A 126 2.95 1.21 -9.63
C LEU A 126 2.08 -0.04 -9.79
N SER A 127 1.79 -0.43 -11.03
CA SER A 127 0.99 -1.63 -11.33
C SER A 127 1.84 -2.72 -11.96
N GLY A 128 1.45 -3.96 -11.74
CA GLY A 128 2.10 -5.14 -12.30
C GLY A 128 2.76 -6.00 -11.23
N VAL A 129 3.87 -6.65 -11.58
CA VAL A 129 4.61 -7.54 -10.67
C VAL A 129 5.94 -6.91 -10.25
N ILE A 130 6.39 -7.26 -9.05
CA ILE A 130 7.73 -6.92 -8.56
C ILE A 130 8.77 -7.62 -9.45
N SER A 131 9.83 -6.90 -9.79
CA SER A 131 10.90 -7.39 -10.64
C SER A 131 12.21 -6.61 -10.40
N SER A 132 13.32 -7.13 -10.87
CA SER A 132 14.62 -6.42 -10.82
C SER A 132 14.66 -5.17 -11.68
N SER A 133 13.68 -4.93 -12.57
CA SER A 133 13.58 -3.71 -13.36
C SER A 133 12.89 -2.56 -12.65
N ASN A 134 12.08 -2.84 -11.60
CA ASN A 134 11.31 -1.82 -10.87
C ASN A 134 11.61 -1.79 -9.37
N SER A 135 12.50 -2.64 -8.88
CA SER A 135 12.80 -2.80 -7.46
C SER A 135 14.29 -2.97 -7.22
N LEU A 136 14.76 -2.59 -6.05
CA LEU A 136 16.05 -3.01 -5.54
C LEU A 136 15.89 -4.42 -4.99
N VAL A 137 16.67 -5.38 -5.48
CA VAL A 137 16.49 -6.80 -5.19
C VAL A 137 17.76 -7.47 -4.69
N GLY A 138 17.60 -8.52 -3.89
CA GLY A 138 18.70 -9.43 -3.56
C GLY A 138 19.13 -10.28 -4.77
N ILE A 139 20.35 -10.80 -4.75
CA ILE A 139 20.93 -11.59 -5.83
C ILE A 139 21.23 -13.03 -5.42
N SER A 140 21.18 -13.31 -4.13
CA SER A 140 21.43 -14.63 -3.56
C SER A 140 20.24 -15.10 -2.73
N ALA A 141 20.07 -16.40 -2.62
CA ALA A 141 19.03 -16.97 -1.76
C ALA A 141 19.22 -16.52 -0.31
N ASN A 142 18.09 -16.14 0.32
CA ASN A 142 18.02 -15.64 1.70
C ASN A 142 18.75 -14.31 1.96
N ASP A 143 19.02 -13.51 0.94
CA ASP A 143 19.51 -12.11 1.14
C ASP A 143 18.48 -11.29 1.90
N LYS A 144 17.17 -11.56 1.70
CA LYS A 144 16.05 -10.91 2.39
C LYS A 144 16.14 -9.39 2.40
N VAL A 145 16.52 -8.82 1.25
CA VAL A 145 16.61 -7.35 1.09
C VAL A 145 15.32 -6.69 1.56
N GLY A 146 15.43 -5.79 2.55
CA GLY A 146 14.24 -5.19 3.18
C GLY A 146 14.54 -4.29 4.38
N ILE A 147 15.80 -4.12 4.77
CA ILE A 147 16.17 -3.18 5.83
C ILE A 147 16.28 -1.79 5.23
N VAL A 148 15.37 -0.90 5.61
CA VAL A 148 15.30 0.46 5.06
C VAL A 148 15.45 1.50 6.17
N LYS A 149 16.20 2.57 5.88
CA LYS A 149 16.24 3.79 6.68
C LYS A 149 15.78 4.97 5.84
N VAL A 150 14.69 5.59 6.26
CA VAL A 150 14.19 6.83 5.64
C VAL A 150 15.06 7.99 6.11
N LEU A 151 15.49 8.80 5.16
CA LEU A 151 16.26 10.02 5.37
C LEU A 151 15.32 11.23 5.27
N TYR A 152 15.84 12.41 5.66
CA TYR A 152 15.14 13.67 5.41
C TYR A 152 14.92 13.86 3.90
N ASN A 153 13.88 14.61 3.51
CA ASN A 153 13.53 14.96 2.13
C ASN A 153 13.04 13.81 1.21
N GLY A 154 12.52 12.72 1.78
CA GLY A 154 11.96 11.60 1.00
C GLY A 154 13.00 10.66 0.40
N LYS A 155 14.27 10.80 0.75
CA LYS A 155 15.34 9.82 0.41
C LYS A 155 15.32 8.66 1.40
N TYR A 156 15.90 7.54 1.00
CA TYR A 156 16.05 6.34 1.83
C TYR A 156 17.32 5.59 1.46
N ILE A 157 17.76 4.72 2.37
CA ILE A 157 18.89 3.79 2.19
C ILE A 157 18.33 2.38 2.42
N VAL A 158 18.74 1.44 1.59
CA VAL A 158 18.46 0.01 1.72
C VAL A 158 19.76 -0.72 2.05
#